data_7ac7dbd981d31d7d90342b299241a790
#
_entry.id   7ac7dbd981d31d7d90342b299241a790
#
_cell.length_a   1.000
_cell.length_b   1.000
_cell.length_c   1.000
_cell.angle_alpha   90.00
_cell.angle_beta   90.00
_cell.angle_gamma   90.00
#
_symmetry.space_group_name_H-M   'P 1'
#
loop_
_entity.id
_entity.type
_entity.pdbx_description
1 polymer ?
#
loop_
_entity_poly.entity_id
_entity_poly.type
_entity_poly.pdbx_seq_one_letter_code
_entity_poly.pdbx_strand_id
1 'polypeptide(L)'
;DIDMDFGDTRRGEVVDYVRQKYGDDHVAQIVTFGTMAARGAIRDVGRALNFTFAETDVVAKLVPSTLHMTLKEALRVSPRLKEMYDEDPRVKNLIDTAMALEGMPRNTSTHAAGVVITRLPVYDYVPLATNDETTVTEYTMTTLEELGLLKMDFLGLRNITVIDDAISDIRKTEPDFSMARVTDNDPKVMEMLTQGRTAGVFQMESTGMTGVCVGLKPQSIEDLSIIVAAYRPG
;
A
#
# COMPACT_ATOMS: atom_id res chain seq x y z
N ASP A 1 6.76 10.51 -10.40
CA ASP A 1 7.31 9.98 -9.15
C ASP A 1 8.74 9.51 -9.35
N ILE A 2 9.51 9.55 -8.28
CA ILE A 2 10.83 8.92 -8.20
C ILE A 2 10.78 7.97 -7.01
N ASP A 3 10.87 6.68 -7.29
CA ASP A 3 10.87 5.64 -6.28
C ASP A 3 12.30 5.25 -5.92
N MET A 4 12.59 5.22 -4.62
CA MET A 4 13.89 4.84 -4.09
C MET A 4 13.71 3.83 -2.95
N ASP A 5 14.32 2.67 -3.11
CA ASP A 5 14.22 1.54 -2.19
C ASP A 5 15.34 1.58 -1.14
N PHE A 6 14.95 1.50 0.13
CA PHE A 6 15.86 1.46 1.28
C PHE A 6 15.50 0.32 2.23
N GLY A 7 16.43 -0.11 3.05
CA GLY A 7 16.14 -0.98 4.17
C GLY A 7 15.12 -0.33 5.11
N ASP A 8 14.10 -1.09 5.53
CA ASP A 8 12.96 -0.57 6.31
C ASP A 8 13.38 -0.01 7.66
N THR A 9 14.37 -0.62 8.33
CA THR A 9 14.84 -0.23 9.66
C THR A 9 15.54 1.13 9.68
N ARG A 10 16.16 1.57 8.58
CA ARG A 10 16.94 2.80 8.48
C ARG A 10 16.34 3.87 7.56
N ARG A 11 15.14 3.63 7.04
CA ARG A 11 14.45 4.59 6.16
C ARG A 11 14.30 5.99 6.81
N GLY A 12 14.05 6.04 8.11
CA GLY A 12 13.94 7.30 8.85
C GLY A 12 15.18 8.18 8.72
N GLU A 13 16.38 7.59 8.77
CA GLU A 13 17.64 8.30 8.62
C GLU A 13 17.78 8.99 7.25
N VAL A 14 17.18 8.41 6.21
CA VAL A 14 17.16 8.99 4.86
C VAL A 14 16.29 10.26 4.83
N VAL A 15 15.12 10.21 5.45
CA VAL A 15 14.23 11.37 5.57
C VAL A 15 14.92 12.50 6.35
N ASP A 16 15.58 12.17 7.45
CA ASP A 16 16.34 13.12 8.26
C ASP A 16 17.52 13.73 7.48
N TYR A 17 18.24 12.92 6.71
CA TYR A 17 19.30 13.40 5.82
C TYR A 17 18.76 14.40 4.79
N VAL A 18 17.61 14.11 4.19
CA VAL A 18 16.99 14.99 3.19
C VAL A 18 16.59 16.33 3.82
N ARG A 19 16.00 16.31 5.03
CA ARG A 19 15.69 17.52 5.79
C ARG A 19 16.93 18.34 6.11
N GLN A 20 18.00 17.70 6.57
CA GLN A 20 19.27 18.37 6.85
C GLN A 20 19.90 18.98 5.60
N LYS A 21 19.77 18.30 4.46
CA LYS A 21 20.38 18.72 3.19
C LYS A 21 19.66 19.89 2.53
N TYR A 22 18.32 19.88 2.54
CA TYR A 22 17.50 20.84 1.80
C TYR A 22 16.84 21.92 2.70
N GLY A 23 16.77 21.68 3.99
CA GLY A 23 16.09 22.52 4.98
C GLY A 23 14.75 21.90 5.43
N ASP A 24 14.42 22.04 6.71
CA ASP A 24 13.19 21.50 7.30
C ASP A 24 11.93 22.11 6.69
N ASP A 25 12.00 23.38 6.28
CA ASP A 25 10.92 24.11 5.63
C ASP A 25 10.76 23.80 4.13
N HIS A 26 11.74 23.12 3.54
CA HIS A 26 11.75 22.70 2.13
C HIS A 26 11.29 21.25 1.93
N VAL A 27 11.02 20.53 3.02
CA VAL A 27 10.68 19.09 2.99
C VAL A 27 9.43 18.83 3.81
N ALA A 28 8.41 18.23 3.20
CA ALA A 28 7.21 17.80 3.89
C ALA A 28 6.80 16.38 3.46
N GLN A 29 6.21 15.64 4.38
CA GLN A 29 5.54 14.39 4.03
C GLN A 29 4.18 14.69 3.43
N ILE A 30 3.62 13.73 2.70
CA ILE A 30 2.33 13.89 2.01
C ILE A 30 1.21 13.36 2.91
N VAL A 31 0.13 14.13 3.03
CA VAL A 31 -1.08 13.65 3.70
C VAL A 31 -1.79 12.58 2.86
N THR A 32 -2.41 11.64 3.55
CA THR A 32 -3.41 10.75 2.95
C THR A 32 -4.72 10.84 3.72
N PHE A 33 -5.83 10.70 3.01
CA PHE A 33 -7.15 10.66 3.61
C PHE A 33 -7.72 9.25 3.51
N GLY A 34 -7.98 8.65 4.66
CA GLY A 34 -8.80 7.44 4.70
C GLY A 34 -10.25 7.82 4.43
N THR A 35 -10.88 7.21 3.42
CA THR A 35 -12.29 7.43 3.09
C THR A 35 -13.18 6.31 3.63
N MET A 36 -14.45 6.63 3.84
CA MET A 36 -15.45 5.63 4.23
C MET A 36 -15.80 4.75 3.02
N ALA A 37 -15.16 3.59 2.92
CA ALA A 37 -15.53 2.58 1.93
C ALA A 37 -16.84 1.88 2.35
N ALA A 38 -17.55 1.26 1.38
CA ALA A 38 -18.88 0.66 1.54
C ALA A 38 -19.12 -0.11 2.86
N ARG A 39 -18.26 -1.09 3.16
CA ARG A 39 -18.38 -1.88 4.41
C ARG A 39 -18.09 -1.07 5.67
N GLY A 40 -17.17 -0.12 5.57
CA GLY A 40 -16.82 0.80 6.65
C GLY A 40 -17.98 1.73 6.97
N ALA A 41 -18.58 2.33 5.96
CA ALA A 41 -19.74 3.22 6.09
C ALA A 41 -20.91 2.51 6.77
N ILE A 42 -21.25 1.26 6.37
CA ILE A 42 -22.30 0.49 7.05
C ILE A 42 -22.01 0.31 8.54
N ARG A 43 -20.78 -0.04 8.92
CA ARG A 43 -20.43 -0.25 10.34
C ARG A 43 -20.43 1.03 11.15
N ASP A 44 -19.94 2.12 10.60
CA ASP A 44 -19.89 3.42 11.29
C ASP A 44 -21.30 4.00 11.46
N VAL A 45 -22.12 3.96 10.41
CA VAL A 45 -23.53 4.40 10.48
C VAL A 45 -24.35 3.49 11.39
N GLY A 46 -24.13 2.16 11.32
CA GLY A 46 -24.81 1.21 12.20
C GLY A 46 -24.55 1.50 13.68
N ARG A 47 -23.30 1.82 14.04
CA ARG A 47 -22.95 2.24 15.38
C ARG A 47 -23.67 3.53 15.78
N ALA A 48 -23.76 4.51 14.89
CA ALA A 48 -24.46 5.78 15.14
C ALA A 48 -25.98 5.60 15.26
N LEU A 49 -26.56 4.65 14.54
CA LEU A 49 -27.98 4.31 14.58
C LEU A 49 -28.35 3.26 15.65
N ASN A 50 -27.43 2.96 16.58
CA ASN A 50 -27.62 1.99 17.67
C ASN A 50 -27.91 0.56 17.20
N PHE A 51 -27.39 0.14 16.07
CA PHE A 51 -27.30 -1.27 15.71
C PHE A 51 -26.23 -1.96 16.54
N THR A 52 -26.43 -3.21 16.86
CA THR A 52 -25.37 -4.05 17.41
C THR A 52 -24.29 -4.32 16.36
N PHE A 53 -23.08 -4.64 16.83
CA PHE A 53 -22.00 -5.05 15.92
C PHE A 53 -22.39 -6.26 15.04
N ALA A 54 -23.11 -7.23 15.63
CA ALA A 54 -23.57 -8.43 14.90
C ALA A 54 -24.55 -8.09 13.78
N GLU A 55 -25.53 -7.20 14.04
CA GLU A 55 -26.49 -6.76 13.02
C GLU A 55 -25.79 -6.06 11.86
N THR A 56 -24.91 -5.10 12.16
CA THR A 56 -24.17 -4.36 11.13
C THR A 56 -23.20 -5.24 10.35
N ASP A 57 -22.57 -6.21 11.01
CA ASP A 57 -21.59 -7.10 10.36
C ASP A 57 -22.27 -8.09 9.40
N VAL A 58 -23.49 -8.53 9.71
CA VAL A 58 -24.31 -9.32 8.78
C VAL A 58 -24.55 -8.53 7.49
N VAL A 59 -24.99 -7.28 7.57
CA VAL A 59 -25.24 -6.43 6.40
C VAL A 59 -23.93 -6.13 5.65
N ALA A 60 -22.88 -5.76 6.36
CA ALA A 60 -21.59 -5.41 5.77
C ALA A 60 -20.95 -6.59 5.01
N LYS A 61 -21.11 -7.83 5.49
CA LYS A 61 -20.60 -9.04 4.83
C LYS A 61 -21.28 -9.37 3.53
N LEU A 62 -22.51 -8.89 3.31
CA LEU A 62 -23.23 -9.08 2.05
C LEU A 62 -22.72 -8.18 0.92
N VAL A 63 -21.95 -7.13 1.25
CA VAL A 63 -21.25 -6.32 0.27
C VAL A 63 -20.08 -7.12 -0.30
N PRO A 64 -19.98 -7.34 -1.63
CA PRO A 64 -18.85 -8.05 -2.24
C PRO A 64 -17.50 -7.42 -1.90
N SER A 65 -16.44 -8.24 -1.81
CA SER A 65 -15.08 -7.77 -1.50
C SER A 65 -14.29 -7.32 -2.74
N THR A 66 -14.98 -6.98 -3.81
CA THR A 66 -14.37 -6.45 -5.04
C THR A 66 -13.78 -5.07 -4.79
N LEU A 67 -12.64 -4.78 -5.38
CA LEU A 67 -11.98 -3.48 -5.27
C LEU A 67 -12.91 -2.37 -5.79
N HIS A 68 -12.94 -1.24 -5.08
CA HIS A 68 -13.79 -0.08 -5.39
C HIS A 68 -15.31 -0.36 -5.41
N MET A 69 -15.77 -1.44 -4.75
CA MET A 69 -17.19 -1.74 -4.62
C MET A 69 -17.91 -0.62 -3.87
N THR A 70 -18.94 -0.04 -4.50
CA THR A 70 -19.84 0.94 -3.87
C THR A 70 -21.09 0.26 -3.34
N LEU A 71 -21.78 0.91 -2.37
CA LEU A 71 -23.06 0.40 -1.84
C LEU A 71 -24.14 0.34 -2.91
N LYS A 72 -24.16 1.31 -3.82
CA LYS A 72 -25.07 1.32 -4.96
C LYS A 72 -24.86 0.09 -5.87
N GLU A 73 -23.61 -0.22 -6.17
CA GLU A 73 -23.28 -1.39 -6.97
C GLU A 73 -23.53 -2.68 -6.20
N ALA A 74 -23.21 -2.70 -4.89
CA ALA A 74 -23.48 -3.86 -4.05
C ALA A 74 -24.97 -4.24 -4.01
N LEU A 75 -25.86 -3.26 -3.94
CA LEU A 75 -27.31 -3.49 -4.03
C LEU A 75 -27.73 -4.08 -5.38
N ARG A 76 -26.99 -3.78 -6.45
CA ARG A 76 -27.27 -4.33 -7.79
C ARG A 76 -26.82 -5.78 -7.94
N VAL A 77 -25.64 -6.13 -7.38
CA VAL A 77 -25.00 -7.43 -7.64
C VAL A 77 -25.21 -8.46 -6.51
N SER A 78 -25.66 -8.04 -5.32
CA SER A 78 -25.92 -8.92 -4.18
C SER A 78 -27.44 -9.04 -3.94
N PRO A 79 -28.09 -10.14 -4.41
CA PRO A 79 -29.54 -10.31 -4.25
C PRO A 79 -29.98 -10.29 -2.78
N ARG A 80 -29.19 -10.92 -1.90
CA ARG A 80 -29.50 -10.99 -0.47
C ARG A 80 -29.38 -9.63 0.23
N LEU A 81 -28.43 -8.78 -0.17
CA LEU A 81 -28.34 -7.41 0.34
C LEU A 81 -29.56 -6.59 -0.12
N LYS A 82 -29.96 -6.78 -1.37
CA LYS A 82 -31.14 -6.12 -1.96
C LYS A 82 -32.44 -6.55 -1.26
N GLU A 83 -32.61 -7.84 -1.00
CA GLU A 83 -33.75 -8.37 -0.25
C GLU A 83 -33.85 -7.75 1.14
N MET A 84 -32.75 -7.75 1.92
CA MET A 84 -32.74 -7.11 3.24
C MET A 84 -33.03 -5.61 3.18
N TYR A 85 -32.54 -4.92 2.15
CA TYR A 85 -32.79 -3.50 1.93
C TYR A 85 -34.28 -3.23 1.62
N ASP A 86 -34.95 -4.09 0.85
CA ASP A 86 -36.34 -3.90 0.47
C ASP A 86 -37.32 -4.32 1.56
N GLU A 87 -36.99 -5.31 2.39
CA GLU A 87 -37.90 -5.91 3.37
C GLU A 87 -37.79 -5.29 4.76
N ASP A 88 -36.58 -4.81 5.17
CA ASP A 88 -36.37 -4.23 6.51
C ASP A 88 -36.14 -2.72 6.43
N PRO A 89 -37.12 -1.91 6.90
CA PRO A 89 -36.98 -0.45 6.94
C PRO A 89 -35.77 0.07 7.74
N ARG A 90 -35.32 -0.67 8.77
CA ARG A 90 -34.14 -0.32 9.54
C ARG A 90 -32.87 -0.52 8.71
N VAL A 91 -32.75 -1.63 7.99
CA VAL A 91 -31.64 -1.92 7.09
C VAL A 91 -31.63 -0.93 5.91
N LYS A 92 -32.81 -0.59 5.39
CA LYS A 92 -32.95 0.43 4.35
C LYS A 92 -32.39 1.76 4.82
N ASN A 93 -32.81 2.26 5.98
CA ASN A 93 -32.31 3.51 6.55
C ASN A 93 -30.79 3.46 6.81
N LEU A 94 -30.27 2.33 7.29
CA LEU A 94 -28.84 2.10 7.49
C LEU A 94 -28.07 2.26 6.17
N ILE A 95 -28.52 1.60 5.12
CA ILE A 95 -27.83 1.60 3.81
C ILE A 95 -27.97 2.97 3.13
N ASP A 96 -29.14 3.60 3.15
CA ASP A 96 -29.37 4.92 2.57
C ASP A 96 -28.48 5.98 3.22
N THR A 97 -28.37 5.96 4.55
CA THR A 97 -27.48 6.84 5.31
C THR A 97 -26.01 6.53 5.02
N ALA A 98 -25.64 5.25 4.94
CA ALA A 98 -24.28 4.84 4.60
C ALA A 98 -23.87 5.27 3.18
N MET A 99 -24.79 5.20 2.20
CA MET A 99 -24.56 5.71 0.84
C MET A 99 -24.33 7.22 0.80
N ALA A 100 -24.98 7.99 1.67
CA ALA A 100 -24.77 9.44 1.75
C ALA A 100 -23.39 9.81 2.33
N LEU A 101 -22.77 8.93 3.12
CA LEU A 101 -21.45 9.13 3.72
C LEU A 101 -20.32 8.37 3.02
N GLU A 102 -20.65 7.44 2.12
CA GLU A 102 -19.68 6.67 1.36
C GLU A 102 -18.76 7.60 0.56
N GLY A 103 -17.46 7.35 0.62
CA GLY A 103 -16.45 8.16 -0.05
C GLY A 103 -16.02 9.43 0.70
N MET A 104 -16.73 9.83 1.74
CA MET A 104 -16.31 10.99 2.55
C MET A 104 -15.01 10.70 3.31
N PRO A 105 -14.12 11.70 3.49
CA PRO A 105 -12.94 11.56 4.34
C PRO A 105 -13.34 11.20 5.77
N ARG A 106 -12.62 10.26 6.38
CA ARG A 106 -12.84 9.78 7.73
C ARG A 106 -11.73 10.16 8.69
N ASN A 107 -10.51 10.02 8.23
CA ASN A 107 -9.31 10.33 9.00
C ASN A 107 -8.18 10.77 8.08
N THR A 108 -7.25 11.51 8.65
CA THR A 108 -5.96 11.83 8.01
C THR A 108 -4.90 10.86 8.47
N SER A 109 -3.97 10.57 7.58
CA SER A 109 -2.75 9.80 7.86
C SER A 109 -1.59 10.40 7.07
N THR A 110 -0.39 9.96 7.35
CA THR A 110 0.79 10.33 6.57
C THR A 110 1.06 9.26 5.52
N HIS A 111 1.41 9.67 4.30
CA HIS A 111 1.79 8.75 3.22
C HIS A 111 2.99 7.90 3.66
N ALA A 112 2.93 6.60 3.41
CA ALA A 112 3.93 5.66 3.91
C ALA A 112 5.36 5.93 3.38
N ALA A 113 5.49 6.49 2.17
CA ALA A 113 6.77 6.68 1.49
C ALA A 113 6.96 8.12 0.95
N GLY A 114 5.87 8.80 0.57
CA GLY A 114 5.90 10.04 -0.20
C GLY A 114 6.41 11.24 0.57
N VAL A 115 7.40 11.90 -0.02
CA VAL A 115 8.02 13.14 0.47
C VAL A 115 8.06 14.14 -0.68
N VAL A 116 7.71 15.38 -0.40
CA VAL A 116 7.88 16.51 -1.31
C VAL A 116 9.12 17.30 -0.91
N ILE A 117 9.95 17.63 -1.91
CA ILE A 117 11.13 18.48 -1.75
C ILE A 117 10.97 19.66 -2.69
N THR A 118 11.07 20.90 -2.17
CA THR A 118 10.78 22.10 -2.94
C THR A 118 11.97 23.08 -2.95
N ARG A 119 12.03 23.94 -3.99
CA ARG A 119 13.06 24.94 -4.15
C ARG A 119 12.88 26.12 -3.17
N LEU A 120 11.64 26.55 -2.95
CA LEU A 120 11.24 27.53 -1.93
C LEU A 120 10.62 26.76 -0.76
N PRO A 121 10.39 27.37 0.39
CA PRO A 121 9.67 26.72 1.48
C PRO A 121 8.35 26.09 1.02
N VAL A 122 8.02 24.92 1.54
CA VAL A 122 6.82 24.16 1.08
C VAL A 122 5.55 24.96 1.27
N TYR A 123 5.47 25.77 2.33
CA TYR A 123 4.32 26.64 2.61
C TYR A 123 4.09 27.75 1.57
N ASP A 124 5.07 28.07 0.72
CA ASP A 124 4.90 28.99 -0.41
C ASP A 124 4.13 28.34 -1.57
N TYR A 125 4.01 27.02 -1.57
CA TYR A 125 3.31 26.25 -2.60
C TYR A 125 1.97 25.69 -2.11
N VAL A 126 1.95 25.15 -0.88
CA VAL A 126 0.79 24.42 -0.35
C VAL A 126 0.65 24.65 1.16
N PRO A 127 -0.58 24.63 1.71
CA PRO A 127 -0.78 24.68 3.15
C PRO A 127 -0.22 23.43 3.81
N LEU A 128 0.27 23.59 5.04
CA LEU A 128 0.87 22.54 5.85
C LEU A 128 0.08 22.32 7.11
N ALA A 129 0.05 21.09 7.57
CA ALA A 129 -0.48 20.68 8.86
C ALA A 129 0.55 19.86 9.63
N THR A 130 0.26 19.57 10.89
CA THR A 130 1.04 18.65 11.71
C THR A 130 0.22 17.39 11.98
N ASN A 131 0.81 16.24 11.71
CA ASN A 131 0.25 14.94 12.03
C ASN A 131 1.30 14.16 12.83
N ASP A 132 0.99 13.81 14.10
CA ASP A 132 1.90 13.13 15.02
C ASP A 132 3.33 13.74 15.03
N GLU A 133 3.42 15.07 15.25
CA GLU A 133 4.66 15.86 15.26
C GLU A 133 5.39 15.96 13.89
N THR A 134 4.84 15.38 12.85
CA THR A 134 5.40 15.43 11.50
C THR A 134 4.70 16.49 10.65
N THR A 135 5.48 17.35 9.97
CA THR A 135 4.95 18.29 8.99
C THR A 135 4.47 17.55 7.75
N VAL A 136 3.19 17.73 7.43
CA VAL A 136 2.54 17.13 6.25
C VAL A 136 1.91 18.21 5.39
N THR A 137 1.80 17.95 4.09
CA THR A 137 0.98 18.78 3.19
C THR A 137 -0.50 18.59 3.51
N GLU A 138 -1.34 19.62 3.34
CA GLU A 138 -2.80 19.47 3.42
C GLU A 138 -3.42 18.96 2.11
N TYR A 139 -2.66 18.95 1.02
CA TYR A 139 -3.09 18.42 -0.27
C TYR A 139 -2.55 17.00 -0.49
N THR A 140 -3.40 16.18 -1.14
CA THR A 140 -3.04 14.82 -1.53
C THR A 140 -2.02 14.81 -2.67
N MET A 141 -1.38 13.65 -2.90
CA MET A 141 -0.36 13.52 -3.94
C MET A 141 -0.87 13.95 -5.34
N THR A 142 -2.10 13.64 -5.71
CA THR A 142 -2.68 14.03 -7.01
C THR A 142 -2.70 15.54 -7.17
N THR A 143 -3.15 16.27 -6.14
CA THR A 143 -3.17 17.74 -6.17
C THR A 143 -1.76 18.33 -6.20
N LEU A 144 -0.80 17.72 -5.49
CA LEU A 144 0.60 18.16 -5.51
C LEU A 144 1.21 17.99 -6.92
N GLU A 145 0.92 16.89 -7.59
CA GLU A 145 1.34 16.64 -8.98
C GLU A 145 0.73 17.66 -9.95
N GLU A 146 -0.57 17.98 -9.82
CA GLU A 146 -1.25 19.02 -10.60
C GLU A 146 -0.61 20.40 -10.38
N LEU A 147 -0.09 20.70 -9.20
CA LEU A 147 0.66 21.92 -8.88
C LEU A 147 2.11 21.88 -9.38
N GLY A 148 2.55 20.79 -9.99
CA GLY A 148 3.90 20.62 -10.52
C GLY A 148 4.96 20.30 -9.46
N LEU A 149 4.57 19.87 -8.26
CA LEU A 149 5.49 19.44 -7.22
C LEU A 149 5.91 17.99 -7.46
N LEU A 150 7.21 17.73 -7.30
CA LEU A 150 7.76 16.40 -7.46
C LEU A 150 7.62 15.60 -6.16
N LYS A 151 6.93 14.46 -6.24
CA LYS A 151 6.90 13.46 -5.18
C LYS A 151 8.08 12.50 -5.31
N MET A 152 8.76 12.26 -4.21
CA MET A 152 9.78 11.23 -4.08
C MET A 152 9.29 10.19 -3.08
N ASP A 153 9.28 8.92 -3.47
CA ASP A 153 8.90 7.82 -2.61
C ASP A 153 10.14 7.14 -2.03
N PHE A 154 10.34 7.32 -0.73
CA PHE A 154 11.36 6.59 0.02
C PHE A 154 10.75 5.32 0.60
N LEU A 155 10.82 4.25 -0.19
CA LEU A 155 10.21 2.96 0.14
C LEU A 155 11.09 2.20 1.16
N GLY A 156 10.49 1.77 2.27
CA GLY A 156 11.15 0.89 3.23
C GLY A 156 10.86 -0.58 2.90
N LEU A 157 11.84 -1.28 2.34
CA LEU A 157 11.69 -2.67 1.94
C LEU A 157 12.41 -3.60 2.92
N ARG A 158 11.64 -4.46 3.61
CA ARG A 158 12.19 -5.48 4.52
C ARG A 158 13.18 -6.41 3.84
N ASN A 159 12.98 -6.71 2.56
CA ASN A 159 13.87 -7.61 1.82
C ASN A 159 15.28 -7.05 1.67
N ILE A 160 15.44 -5.73 1.57
CA ILE A 160 16.78 -5.10 1.58
C ILE A 160 17.44 -5.30 2.94
N THR A 161 16.72 -5.10 4.03
CA THR A 161 17.23 -5.35 5.39
C THR A 161 17.64 -6.80 5.57
N VAL A 162 16.83 -7.77 5.10
CA VAL A 162 17.17 -9.20 5.16
C VAL A 162 18.46 -9.51 4.37
N ILE A 163 18.64 -8.89 3.21
CA ILE A 163 19.86 -9.03 2.40
C ILE A 163 21.06 -8.44 3.15
N ASP A 164 20.94 -7.25 3.72
CA ASP A 164 22.00 -6.59 4.48
C ASP A 164 22.41 -7.40 5.71
N ASP A 165 21.44 -7.95 6.43
CA ASP A 165 21.68 -8.84 7.60
C ASP A 165 22.41 -10.11 7.16
N ALA A 166 21.98 -10.73 6.06
CA ALA A 166 22.64 -11.92 5.52
C ALA A 166 24.10 -11.64 5.09
N ILE A 167 24.33 -10.51 4.42
CA ILE A 167 25.68 -10.05 4.06
C ILE A 167 26.54 -9.86 5.31
N SER A 168 25.97 -9.23 6.33
CA SER A 168 26.63 -8.98 7.61
C SER A 168 27.02 -10.28 8.31
N ASP A 169 26.17 -11.29 8.27
CA ASP A 169 26.43 -12.62 8.83
C ASP A 169 27.52 -13.36 8.03
N ILE A 170 27.48 -13.33 6.72
CA ILE A 170 28.51 -13.95 5.88
C ILE A 170 29.88 -13.32 6.16
N ARG A 171 29.95 -12.00 6.29
CA ARG A 171 31.20 -11.27 6.55
C ARG A 171 31.84 -11.59 7.91
N LYS A 172 31.13 -12.23 8.84
CA LYS A 172 31.75 -12.73 10.08
C LYS A 172 32.75 -13.88 9.81
N THR A 173 32.54 -14.64 8.74
CA THR A 173 33.39 -15.75 8.32
C THR A 173 34.18 -15.46 7.03
N GLU A 174 33.63 -14.63 6.16
CA GLU A 174 34.22 -14.19 4.89
C GLU A 174 34.25 -12.66 4.82
N PRO A 175 35.21 -11.97 5.46
CA PRO A 175 35.21 -10.50 5.58
C PRO A 175 35.17 -9.76 4.25
N ASP A 176 35.74 -10.34 3.18
CA ASP A 176 35.82 -9.76 1.83
C ASP A 176 34.60 -10.11 0.96
N PHE A 177 33.53 -10.67 1.53
CA PHE A 177 32.32 -10.97 0.77
C PHE A 177 31.67 -9.70 0.23
N SER A 178 31.33 -9.73 -1.07
CA SER A 178 30.61 -8.64 -1.76
C SER A 178 29.50 -9.21 -2.63
N MET A 179 28.38 -8.50 -2.75
CA MET A 179 27.27 -8.84 -3.66
C MET A 179 27.72 -8.91 -5.12
N ALA A 180 28.80 -8.23 -5.51
CA ALA A 180 29.39 -8.35 -6.86
C ALA A 180 29.89 -9.78 -7.17
N ARG A 181 30.03 -10.65 -6.18
CA ARG A 181 30.38 -12.08 -6.37
C ARG A 181 29.16 -12.96 -6.59
N VAL A 182 27.96 -12.45 -6.33
CA VAL A 182 26.71 -13.18 -6.59
C VAL A 182 26.42 -13.10 -8.08
N THR A 183 26.24 -14.26 -8.70
CA THR A 183 25.95 -14.34 -10.14
C THR A 183 24.44 -14.34 -10.38
N ASP A 184 24.02 -13.64 -11.42
CA ASP A 184 22.68 -13.81 -11.96
C ASP A 184 22.54 -15.22 -12.56
N ASN A 185 21.32 -15.71 -12.68
CA ASN A 185 21.00 -16.98 -13.33
C ASN A 185 21.64 -18.22 -12.68
N ASP A 186 21.81 -18.23 -11.32
CA ASP A 186 22.27 -19.44 -10.63
C ASP A 186 21.30 -20.61 -10.89
N PRO A 187 21.78 -21.74 -11.48
CA PRO A 187 20.90 -22.87 -11.84
C PRO A 187 20.16 -23.47 -10.64
N LYS A 188 20.75 -23.45 -9.45
CA LYS A 188 20.12 -23.99 -8.22
C LYS A 188 18.95 -23.10 -7.78
N VAL A 189 19.10 -21.78 -7.94
CA VAL A 189 18.02 -20.84 -7.63
C VAL A 189 16.89 -21.01 -8.64
N MET A 190 17.20 -21.11 -9.93
CA MET A 190 16.18 -21.34 -10.97
C MET A 190 15.45 -22.67 -10.77
N GLU A 191 16.17 -23.73 -10.41
CA GLU A 191 15.57 -25.02 -10.08
C GLU A 191 14.64 -24.91 -8.85
N MET A 192 15.09 -24.22 -7.79
CA MET A 192 14.28 -23.95 -6.58
C MET A 192 12.95 -23.27 -6.92
N LEU A 193 12.99 -22.23 -7.76
CA LEU A 193 11.80 -21.50 -8.21
C LEU A 193 10.88 -22.37 -9.07
N THR A 194 11.47 -23.17 -9.98
CA THR A 194 10.74 -24.12 -10.83
C THR A 194 10.01 -25.19 -10.03
N GLN A 195 10.55 -25.59 -8.87
CA GLN A 195 9.92 -26.54 -7.95
C GLN A 195 8.87 -25.88 -7.04
N GLY A 196 8.58 -24.58 -7.19
CA GLY A 196 7.63 -23.84 -6.37
C GLY A 196 8.10 -23.54 -4.95
N ARG A 197 9.40 -23.65 -4.68
CA ARG A 197 9.99 -23.26 -3.40
C ARG A 197 10.27 -21.75 -3.38
N THR A 198 9.20 -20.95 -3.31
CA THR A 198 9.24 -19.49 -3.46
C THR A 198 9.04 -18.73 -2.13
N ALA A 199 8.96 -19.45 -1.00
CA ALA A 199 8.82 -18.83 0.31
C ALA A 199 10.02 -17.93 0.63
N GLY A 200 9.76 -16.68 1.05
CA GLY A 200 10.78 -15.67 1.35
C GLY A 200 11.40 -15.00 0.10
N VAL A 201 11.01 -15.40 -1.11
CA VAL A 201 11.47 -14.75 -2.34
C VAL A 201 10.57 -13.58 -2.68
N PHE A 202 11.12 -12.36 -2.68
CA PHE A 202 10.38 -11.13 -2.90
C PHE A 202 9.48 -11.21 -4.15
N GLN A 203 8.21 -10.82 -3.98
CA GLN A 203 7.17 -10.84 -5.01
C GLN A 203 6.79 -12.23 -5.56
N MET A 204 7.47 -13.33 -5.17
CA MET A 204 7.20 -14.69 -5.68
C MET A 204 6.38 -15.57 -4.72
N GLU A 205 6.03 -15.08 -3.52
CA GLU A 205 5.49 -15.88 -2.42
C GLU A 205 4.01 -16.25 -2.56
N SER A 206 3.23 -15.50 -3.36
CA SER A 206 1.80 -15.78 -3.49
C SER A 206 1.56 -17.11 -4.20
N THR A 207 0.51 -17.84 -3.81
CA THR A 207 0.14 -19.12 -4.45
C THR A 207 0.02 -19.01 -5.97
N GLY A 208 -0.53 -17.88 -6.46
CA GLY A 208 -0.64 -17.63 -7.90
C GLY A 208 0.72 -17.47 -8.57
N MET A 209 1.60 -16.64 -8.00
CA MET A 209 2.95 -16.45 -8.53
C MET A 209 3.79 -17.72 -8.47
N THR A 210 3.70 -18.48 -7.37
CA THR A 210 4.33 -19.81 -7.27
C THR A 210 3.86 -20.73 -8.40
N GLY A 211 2.55 -20.76 -8.69
CA GLY A 211 2.00 -21.55 -9.79
C GLY A 211 2.53 -21.12 -11.16
N VAL A 212 2.72 -19.81 -11.37
CA VAL A 212 3.31 -19.28 -12.61
C VAL A 212 4.78 -19.72 -12.73
N CYS A 213 5.58 -19.63 -11.67
CA CYS A 213 6.97 -20.10 -11.66
C CYS A 213 7.07 -21.59 -12.00
N VAL A 214 6.22 -22.43 -11.41
CA VAL A 214 6.17 -23.87 -11.69
C VAL A 214 5.77 -24.15 -13.14
N GLY A 215 4.82 -23.38 -13.69
CA GLY A 215 4.33 -23.53 -15.06
C GLY A 215 5.33 -23.07 -16.13
N LEU A 216 5.93 -21.92 -15.94
CA LEU A 216 6.83 -21.30 -16.91
C LEU A 216 8.28 -21.77 -16.79
N LYS A 217 8.68 -22.30 -15.62
CA LYS A 217 10.02 -22.86 -15.37
C LYS A 217 11.15 -21.88 -15.74
N PRO A 218 11.26 -20.74 -15.05
CA PRO A 218 12.26 -19.73 -15.36
C PRO A 218 13.68 -20.29 -15.34
N GLN A 219 14.51 -19.84 -16.27
CA GLN A 219 15.91 -20.23 -16.43
C GLN A 219 16.86 -19.04 -16.24
N SER A 220 16.32 -17.83 -16.22
CA SER A 220 17.08 -16.58 -16.18
C SER A 220 16.37 -15.48 -15.42
N ILE A 221 17.10 -14.42 -15.08
CA ILE A 221 16.53 -13.20 -14.48
C ILE A 221 15.57 -12.50 -15.46
N GLU A 222 15.80 -12.62 -16.75
CA GLU A 222 14.92 -12.09 -17.80
C GLU A 222 13.56 -12.81 -17.77
N ASP A 223 13.54 -14.14 -17.59
CA ASP A 223 12.29 -14.89 -17.44
C ASP A 223 11.54 -14.46 -16.19
N LEU A 224 12.25 -14.23 -15.08
CA LEU A 224 11.64 -13.72 -13.84
C LEU A 224 11.08 -12.32 -14.05
N SER A 225 11.76 -11.45 -14.77
CA SER A 225 11.28 -10.11 -15.12
C SER A 225 9.98 -10.17 -15.94
N ILE A 226 9.92 -11.08 -16.91
CA ILE A 226 8.70 -11.32 -17.70
C ILE A 226 7.56 -11.83 -16.80
N ILE A 227 7.84 -12.78 -15.91
CA ILE A 227 6.86 -13.33 -14.97
C ILE A 227 6.27 -12.22 -14.10
N VAL A 228 7.11 -11.38 -13.48
CA VAL A 228 6.67 -10.27 -12.63
C VAL A 228 5.89 -9.22 -13.42
N ALA A 229 6.31 -8.93 -14.65
CA ALA A 229 5.63 -7.95 -15.51
C ALA A 229 4.26 -8.45 -16.00
N ALA A 230 4.15 -9.75 -16.31
CA ALA A 230 2.92 -10.35 -16.86
C ALA A 230 1.89 -10.71 -15.77
N TYR A 231 2.34 -11.17 -14.62
CA TYR A 231 1.49 -11.55 -13.50
C TYR A 231 1.34 -10.38 -12.52
N ARG A 232 0.50 -9.41 -12.87
CA ARG A 232 0.12 -8.31 -11.97
C ARG A 232 -1.26 -8.57 -11.36
N PRO A 233 -1.47 -8.28 -10.06
CA PRO A 233 -2.80 -8.21 -9.50
C PRO A 233 -3.55 -7.03 -10.13
N GLY A 234 -4.69 -7.32 -10.80
CA GLY A 234 -5.53 -6.32 -11.49
C GLY A 234 -6.57 -7.01 -12.32
#